data_5c46c56fdd6dca106ab19c54bb02c174
#
_entry.id   5c46c56fdd6dca106ab19c54bb02c174
#
_cell.length_a   1.000
_cell.length_b   1.000
_cell.length_c   1.000
_cell.angle_alpha   90.00
_cell.angle_beta   90.00
_cell.angle_gamma   90.00
#
_symmetry.space_group_name_H-M   'P 1'
#
loop_
_entity.id
_entity.type
_entity.pdbx_description
1 polymer ?
#
loop_
_entity_poly.entity_id
_entity_poly.type
_entity_poly.pdbx_seq_one_letter_code
_entity_poly.pdbx_strand_id
1 'polypeptide(L)'
;MLGYVCKYTPIEIFESMGVQMERIEPEVTSFTQADMKMHPNICSFAKGVLEEALKGEYEGIILTTCCDSIRRLYDVLKEELPDKFIYILDIPRITKDAGITLYEKRIRSLISAYETYSGKKFEEKKLEELLDNRKDQEQITLQEGAVKVGILGARANENIAKILKEKGAAVAFDLTCTGLKRKCLLEREQILTGYTRGLLTQFPCLRMEQSAGREELIRRYSDSVDGIIYHTVQFCDNYSYEYAWQKQQIKKPMLLLETDYTKQSYGQILTRIEAFLESLPVKRVAEKKSQGGKQNMYVMGIDSGSTSTNAVIMDQNRKIVASCVVRTGAKSGESAQKALQEVLKRAGCTREDISWIVSTGYGRVSIPFADENVTEISCHGKGAHYFNPAVRTILDIGGQDSKAIRLNEAGEVTDFAMNDKCAAGTGRFLEMIARTLELSMDELGPTALQSTEDLEITSMCSVFAESEVISLIANNKEKPDIANGICRAIANKAYSLLKRVGLEAEFMMTGGVAKNPGVVRAVEERIQNKLYICDEPEIVGATGAALYALGRCGTAPAPDRSADLSDRP
;
A
#
# COMPACT_ATOMS: atom_id res chain seq x y z
N MET A 1 -19.80 8.69 27.13
CA MET A 1 -19.03 7.68 26.36
C MET A 1 -17.53 7.96 26.52
N LEU A 2 -16.71 6.93 26.82
CA LEU A 2 -15.26 7.05 26.89
C LEU A 2 -14.59 6.45 25.67
N GLY A 3 -13.66 7.20 25.07
CA GLY A 3 -12.83 6.73 23.98
C GLY A 3 -11.58 5.98 24.47
N TYR A 4 -11.11 4.98 23.70
CA TYR A 4 -9.84 4.30 23.96
C TYR A 4 -9.10 3.94 22.67
N VAL A 5 -7.78 3.71 22.76
CA VAL A 5 -6.94 3.48 21.57
C VAL A 5 -6.22 2.13 21.56
N CYS A 6 -6.07 1.46 22.70
CA CYS A 6 -5.21 0.28 22.82
C CYS A 6 -5.98 -0.93 23.36
N LYS A 7 -5.70 -2.13 22.81
CA LYS A 7 -6.32 -3.38 23.24
C LYS A 7 -6.06 -3.74 24.72
N TYR A 8 -5.05 -3.16 25.33
CA TYR A 8 -4.76 -3.33 26.74
C TYR A 8 -5.58 -2.41 27.66
N THR A 9 -6.42 -1.52 27.13
CA THR A 9 -7.32 -0.72 27.96
C THR A 9 -8.38 -1.61 28.63
N PRO A 10 -8.60 -1.52 29.97
CA PRO A 10 -9.52 -2.37 30.71
C PRO A 10 -10.97 -1.93 30.52
N ILE A 11 -11.53 -2.09 29.32
CA ILE A 11 -12.88 -1.58 28.94
C ILE A 11 -14.00 -2.22 29.76
N GLU A 12 -13.89 -3.49 30.11
CA GLU A 12 -14.89 -4.25 30.83
C GLU A 12 -15.15 -3.69 32.24
N ILE A 13 -14.13 -3.07 32.84
CA ILE A 13 -14.26 -2.37 34.13
C ILE A 13 -15.25 -1.20 33.98
N PHE A 14 -15.09 -0.37 32.97
CA PHE A 14 -15.95 0.78 32.73
C PHE A 14 -17.36 0.36 32.29
N GLU A 15 -17.46 -0.70 31.46
CA GLU A 15 -18.74 -1.27 31.07
C GLU A 15 -19.54 -1.78 32.28
N SER A 16 -18.85 -2.41 33.27
CA SER A 16 -19.46 -2.85 34.53
C SER A 16 -19.95 -1.69 35.42
N MET A 17 -19.39 -0.48 35.21
CA MET A 17 -19.84 0.77 35.84
C MET A 17 -20.96 1.46 35.04
N GLY A 18 -21.48 0.83 33.98
CA GLY A 18 -22.49 1.41 33.10
C GLY A 18 -21.97 2.56 32.24
N VAL A 19 -20.71 2.47 31.79
CA VAL A 19 -20.06 3.44 30.89
C VAL A 19 -19.87 2.80 29.53
N GLN A 20 -20.37 3.45 28.51
CA GLN A 20 -20.13 3.02 27.13
C GLN A 20 -18.67 3.29 26.74
N MET A 21 -17.98 2.27 26.25
CA MET A 21 -16.60 2.33 25.79
C MET A 21 -16.55 2.21 24.27
N GLU A 22 -15.83 3.12 23.61
CA GLU A 22 -15.67 3.11 22.16
C GLU A 22 -14.18 3.15 21.78
N ARG A 23 -13.79 2.27 20.87
CA ARG A 23 -12.44 2.33 20.32
C ARG A 23 -12.38 3.42 19.26
N ILE A 24 -11.51 4.41 19.47
CA ILE A 24 -11.34 5.51 18.52
C ILE A 24 -10.68 4.97 17.24
N GLU A 25 -11.44 4.97 16.14
CA GLU A 25 -10.98 4.72 14.79
C GLU A 25 -11.16 6.02 13.99
N PRO A 26 -10.09 6.79 13.77
CA PRO A 26 -10.20 8.08 13.11
C PRO A 26 -10.74 7.97 11.68
N GLU A 27 -11.74 8.79 11.36
CA GLU A 27 -12.28 8.97 10.02
C GLU A 27 -12.11 10.42 9.57
N VAL A 28 -10.87 10.81 9.26
CA VAL A 28 -10.50 12.20 8.96
C VAL A 28 -10.21 12.40 7.47
N THR A 29 -10.41 13.62 6.99
CA THR A 29 -10.03 14.03 5.62
C THR A 29 -8.71 14.80 5.61
N SER A 30 -8.33 15.43 6.73
CA SER A 30 -7.10 16.19 6.89
C SER A 30 -6.68 16.22 8.37
N PHE A 31 -5.48 16.67 8.64
CA PHE A 31 -4.90 16.83 9.99
C PHE A 31 -4.73 18.30 10.37
N THR A 32 -5.67 19.17 10.00
CA THR A 32 -5.54 20.62 10.15
C THR A 32 -5.29 21.04 11.60
N GLN A 33 -6.06 20.53 12.55
CA GLN A 33 -5.89 20.85 13.96
C GLN A 33 -4.64 20.16 14.55
N ALA A 34 -4.41 18.91 14.17
CA ALA A 34 -3.25 18.17 14.65
C ALA A 34 -1.92 18.77 14.18
N ASP A 35 -1.82 19.21 12.92
CA ASP A 35 -0.60 19.83 12.38
C ASP A 35 -0.29 21.20 13.01
N MET A 36 -1.27 21.87 13.58
CA MET A 36 -1.07 23.11 14.35
C MET A 36 -0.52 22.86 15.76
N LYS A 37 -0.73 21.68 16.34
CA LYS A 37 -0.49 21.34 17.74
C LYS A 37 0.57 20.28 17.95
N MET A 38 0.88 19.50 16.93
CA MET A 38 1.82 18.38 16.97
C MET A 38 2.83 18.50 15.82
N HIS A 39 4.00 17.88 16.00
CA HIS A 39 5.00 17.84 14.92
C HIS A 39 4.46 17.10 13.69
N PRO A 40 4.66 17.60 12.44
CA PRO A 40 4.11 16.99 11.22
C PRO A 40 4.46 15.52 11.03
N ASN A 41 5.64 15.09 11.46
CA ASN A 41 6.14 13.72 11.32
C ASN A 41 5.75 12.78 12.48
N ILE A 42 4.76 13.14 13.28
CA ILE A 42 4.22 12.23 14.29
C ILE A 42 3.27 11.22 13.61
N CYS A 43 3.10 10.04 14.21
CA CYS A 43 2.23 8.97 13.71
C CYS A 43 0.85 9.51 13.29
N SER A 44 0.43 9.25 12.04
CA SER A 44 -0.84 9.73 11.48
C SER A 44 -2.06 9.26 12.27
N PHE A 45 -2.00 8.07 12.88
CA PHE A 45 -3.06 7.62 13.79
C PHE A 45 -3.20 8.54 15.01
N ALA A 46 -2.09 8.97 15.62
CA ALA A 46 -2.15 9.88 16.76
C ALA A 46 -2.74 11.25 16.36
N LYS A 47 -2.40 11.76 15.18
CA LYS A 47 -3.03 12.96 14.60
C LYS A 47 -4.53 12.78 14.40
N GLY A 48 -4.93 11.67 13.82
CA GLY A 48 -6.34 11.35 13.61
C GLY A 48 -7.13 11.28 14.91
N VAL A 49 -6.57 10.66 15.97
CA VAL A 49 -7.20 10.62 17.29
C VAL A 49 -7.38 12.03 17.88
N LEU A 50 -6.41 12.93 17.67
CA LEU A 50 -6.55 14.32 18.11
C LEU A 50 -7.70 15.03 17.36
N GLU A 51 -7.77 14.89 16.03
CA GLU A 51 -8.87 15.46 15.23
C GLU A 51 -10.25 14.98 15.71
N GLU A 52 -10.40 13.65 15.97
CA GLU A 52 -11.64 13.07 16.48
C GLU A 52 -11.98 13.57 17.90
N ALA A 53 -10.98 13.63 18.77
CA ALA A 53 -11.16 14.08 20.16
C ALA A 53 -11.65 15.53 20.23
N LEU A 54 -11.15 16.40 19.34
CA LEU A 54 -11.52 17.81 19.27
C LEU A 54 -12.95 18.05 18.74
N LYS A 55 -13.59 17.04 18.10
CA LYS A 55 -15.01 17.11 17.74
C LYS A 55 -15.95 17.14 18.97
N GLY A 56 -15.46 16.73 20.13
CA GLY A 56 -16.15 16.85 21.40
C GLY A 56 -17.12 15.71 21.75
N GLU A 57 -17.18 14.64 20.98
CA GLU A 57 -18.13 13.53 21.15
C GLU A 57 -17.83 12.65 22.38
N TYR A 58 -16.57 12.64 22.85
CA TYR A 58 -16.14 11.84 23.99
C TYR A 58 -16.22 12.64 25.29
N GLU A 59 -16.76 12.03 26.36
CA GLU A 59 -16.70 12.51 27.74
C GLU A 59 -15.27 12.45 28.30
N GLY A 60 -14.48 11.48 27.82
CA GLY A 60 -13.09 11.33 28.15
C GLY A 60 -12.39 10.31 27.27
N ILE A 61 -11.07 10.25 27.37
CA ILE A 61 -10.24 9.36 26.55
C ILE A 61 -9.18 8.68 27.43
N ILE A 62 -9.10 7.35 27.28
CA ILE A 62 -8.08 6.54 27.96
C ILE A 62 -7.02 6.16 26.93
N LEU A 63 -5.85 6.75 27.08
CA LEU A 63 -4.65 6.43 26.34
C LEU A 63 -3.79 5.42 27.10
N THR A 64 -2.75 4.90 26.45
CA THR A 64 -1.81 3.97 27.09
C THR A 64 -0.38 4.37 26.75
N THR A 65 0.57 3.97 27.59
CA THR A 65 2.01 4.21 27.33
C THR A 65 2.56 3.35 26.19
N CYS A 66 1.74 3.18 25.14
CA CYS A 66 2.04 2.23 24.08
C CYS A 66 3.13 2.70 23.10
N CYS A 67 3.35 3.96 22.86
CA CYS A 67 4.45 4.52 22.07
C CYS A 67 4.61 6.02 22.37
N ASP A 68 5.67 6.63 21.88
CA ASP A 68 5.92 8.05 22.14
C ASP A 68 4.91 8.96 21.47
N SER A 69 4.43 8.61 20.28
CA SER A 69 3.35 9.37 19.63
C SER A 69 2.08 9.46 20.47
N ILE A 70 1.69 8.36 21.15
CA ILE A 70 0.52 8.36 22.03
C ILE A 70 0.82 9.09 23.36
N ARG A 71 2.06 9.07 23.85
CA ARG A 71 2.45 9.88 25.02
C ARG A 71 2.36 11.38 24.71
N ARG A 72 2.86 11.81 23.55
CA ARG A 72 2.74 13.21 23.10
C ARG A 72 1.29 13.62 22.86
N LEU A 73 0.48 12.70 22.28
CA LEU A 73 -0.95 12.92 22.14
C LEU A 73 -1.64 13.16 23.49
N TYR A 74 -1.24 12.39 24.54
CA TYR A 74 -1.78 12.60 25.88
C TYR A 74 -1.49 14.01 26.41
N ASP A 75 -0.26 14.49 26.25
CA ASP A 75 0.13 15.82 26.72
C ASP A 75 -0.74 16.92 26.05
N VAL A 76 -0.92 16.81 24.71
CA VAL A 76 -1.75 17.76 23.96
C VAL A 76 -3.24 17.67 24.34
N LEU A 77 -3.80 16.46 24.46
CA LEU A 77 -5.21 16.29 24.83
C LEU A 77 -5.48 16.81 26.26
N LYS A 78 -4.52 16.66 27.16
CA LYS A 78 -4.65 17.15 28.53
C LYS A 78 -4.72 18.67 28.61
N GLU A 79 -4.01 19.35 27.71
CA GLU A 79 -4.03 20.80 27.57
C GLU A 79 -5.28 21.31 26.86
N GLU A 80 -5.67 20.66 25.76
CA GLU A 80 -6.77 21.09 24.91
C GLU A 80 -8.16 20.76 25.48
N LEU A 81 -8.27 19.73 26.32
CA LEU A 81 -9.52 19.23 26.88
C LEU A 81 -9.46 19.14 28.43
N PRO A 82 -9.20 20.25 29.13
CA PRO A 82 -8.96 20.23 30.58
C PRO A 82 -10.17 19.75 31.40
N ASP A 83 -11.37 19.93 30.88
CA ASP A 83 -12.64 19.54 31.55
C ASP A 83 -13.04 18.09 31.28
N LYS A 84 -12.32 17.39 30.37
CA LYS A 84 -12.59 16.00 30.03
C LYS A 84 -11.72 15.02 30.83
N PHE A 85 -12.21 13.78 30.97
CA PHE A 85 -11.41 12.73 31.58
C PHE A 85 -10.32 12.23 30.63
N ILE A 86 -9.15 12.82 30.68
CA ILE A 86 -8.00 12.40 29.88
C ILE A 86 -7.02 11.66 30.80
N TYR A 87 -6.83 10.36 30.54
CA TYR A 87 -5.98 9.51 31.36
C TYR A 87 -5.00 8.70 30.51
N ILE A 88 -3.76 8.55 30.99
CA ILE A 88 -2.77 7.66 30.37
C ILE A 88 -2.48 6.48 31.28
N LEU A 89 -2.85 5.28 30.83
CA LEU A 89 -2.62 4.03 31.56
C LEU A 89 -1.23 3.48 31.21
N ASP A 90 -0.40 3.34 32.24
CA ASP A 90 0.93 2.75 32.08
C ASP A 90 0.84 1.22 32.01
N ILE A 91 1.34 0.63 30.89
CA ILE A 91 1.30 -0.81 30.62
C ILE A 91 2.68 -1.40 30.87
N PRO A 92 2.83 -2.35 31.82
CA PRO A 92 4.05 -3.10 32.00
C PRO A 92 4.39 -3.89 30.73
N ARG A 93 5.67 -4.01 30.42
CA ARG A 93 6.14 -4.84 29.29
C ARG A 93 6.34 -6.31 29.67
N ILE A 94 6.46 -6.58 30.97
CA ILE A 94 6.67 -7.91 31.55
C ILE A 94 5.31 -8.56 31.83
N THR A 95 5.11 -9.79 31.38
CA THR A 95 3.85 -10.54 31.53
C THR A 95 3.85 -11.56 32.67
N LYS A 96 4.92 -11.59 33.46
CA LYS A 96 5.07 -12.43 34.68
C LYS A 96 4.31 -11.82 35.87
N ASP A 97 4.24 -12.52 37.00
CA ASP A 97 3.47 -12.10 38.17
C ASP A 97 3.79 -10.68 38.65
N ALA A 98 5.06 -10.27 38.66
CA ALA A 98 5.44 -8.91 39.01
C ALA A 98 4.82 -7.86 38.06
N GLY A 99 4.74 -8.16 36.76
CA GLY A 99 4.07 -7.30 35.77
C GLY A 99 2.56 -7.26 35.97
N ILE A 100 1.95 -8.41 36.27
CA ILE A 100 0.50 -8.51 36.56
C ILE A 100 0.15 -7.68 37.79
N THR A 101 0.90 -7.85 38.89
CA THR A 101 0.71 -7.06 40.12
C THR A 101 0.86 -5.56 39.89
N LEU A 102 1.89 -5.15 39.12
CA LEU A 102 2.09 -3.75 38.77
C LEU A 102 0.93 -3.22 37.92
N TYR A 103 0.46 -4.02 36.95
CA TYR A 103 -0.62 -3.59 36.07
C TYR A 103 -1.94 -3.48 36.81
N GLU A 104 -2.25 -4.42 37.71
CA GLU A 104 -3.41 -4.32 38.59
C GLU A 104 -3.40 -3.04 39.43
N LYS A 105 -2.23 -2.71 40.01
CA LYS A 105 -2.07 -1.44 40.75
C LYS A 105 -2.37 -0.21 39.86
N ARG A 106 -1.91 -0.21 38.60
CA ARG A 106 -2.21 0.87 37.64
C ARG A 106 -3.69 0.92 37.27
N ILE A 107 -4.32 -0.23 37.09
CA ILE A 107 -5.77 -0.32 36.84
C ILE A 107 -6.57 0.20 38.04
N ARG A 108 -6.20 -0.15 39.27
CA ARG A 108 -6.86 0.39 40.49
C ARG A 108 -6.70 1.94 40.59
N SER A 109 -5.55 2.47 40.19
CA SER A 109 -5.35 3.92 40.14
C SER A 109 -6.24 4.58 39.07
N LEU A 110 -6.41 3.95 37.92
CA LEU A 110 -7.33 4.42 36.86
C LEU A 110 -8.77 4.39 37.34
N ILE A 111 -9.21 3.31 38.00
CA ILE A 111 -10.55 3.18 38.59
C ILE A 111 -10.80 4.34 39.58
N SER A 112 -9.90 4.53 40.54
CA SER A 112 -10.02 5.60 41.55
C SER A 112 -10.09 7.01 40.93
N ALA A 113 -9.28 7.26 39.90
CA ALA A 113 -9.31 8.53 39.17
C ALA A 113 -10.67 8.76 38.48
N TYR A 114 -11.23 7.71 37.84
CA TYR A 114 -12.51 7.82 37.18
C TYR A 114 -13.68 7.92 38.16
N GLU A 115 -13.63 7.19 39.28
CA GLU A 115 -14.62 7.34 40.38
C GLU A 115 -14.66 8.78 40.90
N THR A 116 -13.49 9.40 41.08
CA THR A 116 -13.39 10.79 41.51
C THR A 116 -13.98 11.76 40.48
N TYR A 117 -13.73 11.51 39.20
CA TYR A 117 -14.25 12.35 38.12
C TYR A 117 -15.75 12.21 37.91
N SER A 118 -16.25 10.96 37.87
CA SER A 118 -17.63 10.67 37.45
C SER A 118 -18.62 10.47 38.60
N GLY A 119 -18.15 10.24 39.81
CA GLY A 119 -18.98 9.85 40.96
C GLY A 119 -19.46 8.40 40.95
N LYS A 120 -19.28 7.65 39.86
CA LYS A 120 -19.65 6.24 39.74
C LYS A 120 -18.69 5.37 40.54
N LYS A 121 -19.17 4.24 41.06
CA LYS A 121 -18.38 3.30 41.85
C LYS A 121 -18.16 1.99 41.10
N PHE A 122 -16.94 1.47 41.18
CA PHE A 122 -16.58 0.16 40.68
C PHE A 122 -16.91 -0.92 41.68
N GLU A 123 -17.54 -2.01 41.24
CA GLU A 123 -17.87 -3.18 42.02
C GLU A 123 -17.35 -4.44 41.30
N GLU A 124 -16.42 -5.18 41.93
CA GLU A 124 -15.84 -6.41 41.32
C GLU A 124 -16.91 -7.44 40.92
N LYS A 125 -18.00 -7.55 41.71
CA LYS A 125 -19.12 -8.45 41.43
C LYS A 125 -19.81 -8.14 40.08
N LYS A 126 -19.99 -6.87 39.75
CA LYS A 126 -20.57 -6.47 38.46
C LYS A 126 -19.63 -6.78 37.31
N LEU A 127 -18.32 -6.68 37.50
CA LEU A 127 -17.33 -7.12 36.51
C LEU A 127 -17.43 -8.63 36.29
N GLU A 128 -17.53 -9.43 37.36
CA GLU A 128 -17.70 -10.89 37.28
C GLU A 128 -18.96 -11.25 36.47
N GLU A 129 -20.13 -10.69 36.81
CA GLU A 129 -21.40 -10.90 36.12
C GLU A 129 -21.32 -10.53 34.63
N LEU A 130 -20.62 -9.44 34.29
CA LEU A 130 -20.42 -9.00 32.91
C LEU A 130 -19.54 -10.00 32.13
N LEU A 131 -18.46 -10.50 32.73
CA LEU A 131 -17.54 -11.42 32.10
C LEU A 131 -18.14 -12.82 31.91
N ASP A 132 -18.93 -13.32 32.90
CA ASP A 132 -19.65 -14.59 32.80
C ASP A 132 -20.71 -14.57 31.69
N ASN A 133 -21.34 -13.42 31.45
CA ASN A 133 -22.35 -13.26 30.41
C ASN A 133 -21.77 -13.02 29.00
N ARG A 134 -20.47 -12.75 28.89
CA ARG A 134 -19.81 -12.64 27.58
C ARG A 134 -19.61 -14.02 26.98
N LYS A 135 -20.48 -14.39 26.03
CA LYS A 135 -20.27 -15.59 25.19
C LYS A 135 -18.99 -15.40 24.38
N ASP A 136 -18.19 -16.46 24.30
CA ASP A 136 -17.07 -16.54 23.37
C ASP A 136 -17.56 -16.16 21.98
N GLN A 137 -17.02 -15.08 21.43
CA GLN A 137 -17.45 -14.62 20.11
C GLN A 137 -16.93 -15.58 19.04
N GLU A 138 -17.79 -15.88 18.08
CA GLU A 138 -17.65 -16.87 17.01
C GLU A 138 -16.28 -16.94 16.36
N GLN A 139 -15.84 -18.16 16.09
CA GLN A 139 -14.75 -18.44 15.16
C GLN A 139 -15.14 -17.93 13.77
N ILE A 140 -14.21 -17.27 13.10
CA ILE A 140 -14.40 -16.83 11.71
C ILE A 140 -14.62 -18.08 10.86
N THR A 141 -15.85 -18.27 10.36
CA THR A 141 -16.16 -19.32 9.40
C THR A 141 -15.59 -18.92 8.04
N LEU A 142 -14.52 -19.59 7.62
CA LEU A 142 -13.92 -19.37 6.31
C LEU A 142 -14.82 -20.00 5.24
N GLN A 143 -15.19 -19.27 4.21
CA GLN A 143 -15.85 -19.84 3.04
C GLN A 143 -14.88 -20.76 2.31
N GLU A 144 -15.32 -21.98 1.98
CA GLU A 144 -14.52 -22.91 1.17
C GLU A 144 -14.26 -22.28 -0.21
N GLY A 145 -13.01 -22.36 -0.68
CA GLY A 145 -12.59 -21.86 -1.99
C GLY A 145 -12.22 -20.38 -2.05
N ALA A 146 -12.40 -19.61 -1.00
CA ALA A 146 -11.96 -18.21 -0.97
C ALA A 146 -10.44 -18.10 -0.76
N VAL A 147 -9.81 -17.09 -1.39
CA VAL A 147 -8.41 -16.71 -1.12
C VAL A 147 -8.28 -16.31 0.35
N LYS A 148 -7.37 -16.96 1.08
CA LYS A 148 -7.17 -16.73 2.51
C LYS A 148 -6.03 -15.74 2.75
N VAL A 149 -6.35 -14.60 3.36
CA VAL A 149 -5.39 -13.55 3.66
C VAL A 149 -5.25 -13.38 5.17
N GLY A 150 -4.01 -13.35 5.66
CA GLY A 150 -3.69 -12.96 7.03
C GLY A 150 -3.38 -11.47 7.13
N ILE A 151 -3.73 -10.82 8.24
CA ILE A 151 -3.36 -9.42 8.50
C ILE A 151 -2.43 -9.37 9.71
N LEU A 152 -1.25 -8.73 9.52
CA LEU A 152 -0.22 -8.50 10.53
C LEU A 152 0.05 -7.00 10.69
N GLY A 153 0.83 -6.65 11.71
CA GLY A 153 1.41 -5.31 11.87
C GLY A 153 0.66 -4.40 12.82
N ALA A 154 0.61 -3.12 12.50
CA ALA A 154 -0.12 -2.10 13.24
C ALA A 154 -1.63 -2.32 13.14
N ARG A 155 -2.39 -1.50 13.87
CA ARG A 155 -3.86 -1.58 13.80
C ARG A 155 -4.35 -1.45 12.35
N ALA A 156 -5.14 -2.42 11.89
CA ALA A 156 -5.83 -2.34 10.61
C ALA A 156 -7.17 -1.61 10.81
N ASN A 157 -7.56 -0.81 9.83
CA ASN A 157 -8.90 -0.25 9.80
C ASN A 157 -9.89 -1.23 9.13
N GLU A 158 -11.18 -1.02 9.34
CA GLU A 158 -12.23 -1.89 8.80
C GLU A 158 -12.27 -1.91 7.26
N ASN A 159 -11.74 -0.87 6.60
CA ASN A 159 -11.71 -0.78 5.14
C ASN A 159 -10.89 -1.91 4.50
N ILE A 160 -9.79 -2.35 5.13
CA ILE A 160 -8.97 -3.45 4.59
C ILE A 160 -9.79 -4.76 4.54
N ALA A 161 -10.46 -5.11 5.62
CA ALA A 161 -11.30 -6.31 5.68
C ALA A 161 -12.49 -6.23 4.71
N LYS A 162 -13.10 -5.04 4.57
CA LYS A 162 -14.19 -4.77 3.65
C LYS A 162 -13.75 -4.95 2.19
N ILE A 163 -12.63 -4.36 1.80
CA ILE A 163 -12.06 -4.50 0.45
C ILE A 163 -11.75 -5.97 0.14
N LEU A 164 -11.11 -6.70 1.06
CA LEU A 164 -10.81 -8.11 0.88
C LEU A 164 -12.08 -8.92 0.61
N LYS A 165 -13.13 -8.70 1.42
CA LYS A 165 -14.42 -9.37 1.25
C LYS A 165 -15.09 -9.03 -0.09
N GLU A 166 -15.11 -7.76 -0.49
CA GLU A 166 -15.65 -7.31 -1.77
C GLU A 166 -14.91 -7.91 -2.97
N LYS A 167 -13.63 -8.22 -2.81
CA LYS A 167 -12.78 -8.86 -3.84
C LYS A 167 -12.74 -10.39 -3.75
N GLY A 168 -13.62 -11.00 -2.94
CA GLY A 168 -13.74 -12.45 -2.83
C GLY A 168 -12.63 -13.13 -2.03
N ALA A 169 -11.91 -12.38 -1.19
CA ALA A 169 -10.92 -12.91 -0.26
C ALA A 169 -11.46 -12.95 1.17
N ALA A 170 -11.00 -13.91 1.96
CA ALA A 170 -11.37 -14.06 3.36
C ALA A 170 -10.20 -13.71 4.28
N VAL A 171 -10.46 -12.93 5.33
CA VAL A 171 -9.49 -12.69 6.41
C VAL A 171 -9.44 -13.93 7.29
N ALA A 172 -8.36 -14.71 7.19
CA ALA A 172 -8.18 -15.94 7.96
C ALA A 172 -7.78 -15.66 9.41
N PHE A 173 -6.99 -14.61 9.61
CA PHE A 173 -6.62 -14.10 10.93
C PHE A 173 -6.27 -12.62 10.86
N ASP A 174 -6.45 -11.93 11.97
CA ASP A 174 -5.97 -10.57 12.19
C ASP A 174 -5.17 -10.52 13.50
N LEU A 175 -3.84 -10.45 13.39
CA LEU A 175 -2.92 -10.36 14.51
C LEU A 175 -2.41 -8.93 14.77
N THR A 176 -3.11 -7.94 14.25
CA THR A 176 -2.83 -6.52 14.53
C THR A 176 -3.22 -6.12 15.95
N CYS A 177 -2.94 -4.87 16.31
CA CYS A 177 -3.35 -4.31 17.61
C CYS A 177 -4.86 -4.31 17.82
N THR A 178 -5.66 -4.44 16.75
CA THR A 178 -7.13 -4.32 16.79
C THR A 178 -7.84 -5.63 16.51
N GLY A 179 -7.15 -6.64 15.98
CA GLY A 179 -7.76 -7.81 15.37
C GLY A 179 -8.13 -8.93 16.32
N LEU A 180 -7.26 -9.31 17.23
CA LEU A 180 -7.53 -10.44 18.13
C LEU A 180 -8.46 -10.06 19.27
N LYS A 181 -9.53 -10.84 19.42
CA LYS A 181 -10.47 -10.73 20.52
C LYS A 181 -9.84 -11.25 21.81
N ARG A 182 -10.16 -10.57 22.90
CA ARG A 182 -9.67 -10.91 24.25
C ARG A 182 -10.27 -12.21 24.73
N LYS A 183 -9.42 -13.07 25.33
CA LYS A 183 -9.87 -14.08 26.27
C LYS A 183 -9.67 -13.52 27.68
N CYS A 184 -10.75 -13.22 28.37
CA CYS A 184 -10.69 -12.88 29.78
C CYS A 184 -10.69 -14.16 30.58
N LEU A 185 -9.58 -14.45 31.26
CA LEU A 185 -9.52 -15.55 32.23
C LEU A 185 -10.11 -15.06 33.55
N LEU A 186 -11.12 -15.76 34.06
CA LEU A 186 -11.67 -15.53 35.39
C LEU A 186 -11.03 -16.48 36.38
N GLU A 187 -10.29 -15.96 37.32
CA GLU A 187 -9.89 -16.66 38.54
C GLU A 187 -10.92 -16.31 39.64
N ARG A 188 -11.79 -17.26 40.01
CA ARG A 188 -12.94 -17.01 40.88
C ARG A 188 -12.59 -16.45 42.28
N GLU A 189 -11.35 -16.65 42.75
CA GLU A 189 -10.91 -16.18 44.06
C GLU A 189 -10.35 -14.73 44.06
N GLN A 190 -9.93 -14.24 42.88
CA GLN A 190 -9.34 -12.89 42.70
C GLN A 190 -9.71 -12.33 41.34
N ILE A 191 -10.95 -11.88 41.20
CA ILE A 191 -11.55 -11.48 39.92
C ILE A 191 -10.71 -10.44 39.18
N LEU A 192 -10.29 -9.35 39.86
CA LEU A 192 -9.51 -8.29 39.23
C LEU A 192 -8.11 -8.75 38.85
N THR A 193 -7.48 -9.63 39.65
CA THR A 193 -6.16 -10.20 39.32
C THR A 193 -6.25 -11.13 38.10
N GLY A 194 -7.24 -12.05 38.06
CA GLY A 194 -7.48 -12.94 36.93
C GLY A 194 -7.81 -12.16 35.65
N TYR A 195 -8.67 -11.16 35.74
CA TYR A 195 -8.96 -10.25 34.65
C TYR A 195 -7.69 -9.53 34.14
N THR A 196 -6.89 -8.96 35.04
CA THR A 196 -5.64 -8.28 34.72
C THR A 196 -4.63 -9.22 34.05
N ARG A 197 -4.52 -10.46 34.55
CA ARG A 197 -3.69 -11.50 33.95
C ARG A 197 -4.14 -11.79 32.52
N GLY A 198 -5.43 -12.06 32.30
CA GLY A 198 -6.00 -12.29 30.97
C GLY A 198 -5.76 -11.12 30.00
N LEU A 199 -5.93 -9.89 30.48
CA LEU A 199 -5.70 -8.70 29.71
C LEU A 199 -4.22 -8.51 29.32
N LEU A 200 -3.28 -8.80 30.22
CA LEU A 200 -1.85 -8.62 29.98
C LEU A 200 -1.23 -9.75 29.13
N THR A 201 -1.75 -10.99 29.28
CA THR A 201 -1.21 -12.20 28.59
C THR A 201 -1.91 -12.53 27.27
N GLN A 202 -2.83 -11.68 26.78
CA GLN A 202 -3.40 -11.83 25.44
C GLN A 202 -2.29 -11.84 24.36
N PHE A 203 -2.65 -12.11 23.07
CA PHE A 203 -1.67 -12.08 21.98
C PHE A 203 -0.74 -10.85 22.12
N PRO A 204 0.57 -11.05 22.29
CA PRO A 204 1.48 -9.99 22.71
C PRO A 204 1.66 -8.92 21.62
N CYS A 205 1.66 -7.67 22.05
CA CYS A 205 2.14 -6.57 21.22
C CYS A 205 3.65 -6.73 20.97
N LEU A 206 4.14 -6.26 19.85
CA LEU A 206 5.57 -6.17 19.52
C LEU A 206 6.49 -5.67 20.66
N ARG A 207 5.96 -4.83 21.55
CA ARG A 207 6.72 -4.22 22.65
C ARG A 207 6.71 -5.00 23.95
N MET A 208 6.02 -6.13 24.00
CA MET A 208 6.02 -6.99 25.18
C MET A 208 7.25 -7.89 25.20
N GLU A 209 7.71 -8.27 26.40
CA GLU A 209 8.91 -9.11 26.62
C GLU A 209 8.84 -10.47 25.89
N GLN A 210 7.65 -11.01 25.67
CA GLN A 210 7.45 -12.32 25.04
C GLN A 210 7.43 -12.22 23.50
N SER A 211 8.45 -11.62 22.90
CA SER A 211 8.57 -11.56 21.43
C SER A 211 8.67 -12.96 20.78
N ALA A 212 9.37 -13.91 21.39
CA ALA A 212 9.51 -15.27 20.88
C ALA A 212 8.16 -16.00 20.74
N GLY A 213 7.26 -15.87 21.74
CA GLY A 213 5.90 -16.43 21.65
C GLY A 213 5.05 -15.76 20.55
N ARG A 214 5.25 -14.48 20.31
CA ARG A 214 4.62 -13.76 19.19
C ARG A 214 5.10 -14.29 17.84
N GLU A 215 6.41 -14.47 17.66
CA GLU A 215 7.00 -14.97 16.42
C GLU A 215 6.53 -16.38 16.06
N GLU A 216 6.48 -17.27 17.05
CA GLU A 216 5.96 -18.64 16.89
C GLU A 216 4.50 -18.65 16.43
N LEU A 217 3.65 -17.81 17.03
CA LEU A 217 2.25 -17.69 16.65
C LEU A 217 2.10 -17.11 15.24
N ILE A 218 2.85 -16.07 14.90
CA ILE A 218 2.84 -15.49 13.56
C ILE A 218 3.21 -16.55 12.53
N ARG A 219 4.30 -17.30 12.75
CA ARG A 219 4.74 -18.38 11.86
C ARG A 219 3.65 -19.42 11.66
N ARG A 220 3.07 -19.93 12.74
CA ARG A 220 2.01 -20.94 12.70
C ARG A 220 0.78 -20.49 11.91
N TYR A 221 0.33 -19.25 12.11
CA TYR A 221 -0.81 -18.71 11.37
C TYR A 221 -0.47 -18.42 9.91
N SER A 222 0.75 -17.96 9.63
CA SER A 222 1.20 -17.63 8.28
C SER A 222 1.20 -18.83 7.34
N ASP A 223 1.45 -20.05 7.85
CA ASP A 223 1.44 -21.27 7.04
C ASP A 223 0.03 -21.62 6.51
N SER A 224 -1.02 -21.14 7.16
CA SER A 224 -2.42 -21.47 6.85
C SER A 224 -3.09 -20.56 5.81
N VAL A 225 -2.38 -19.57 5.28
CA VAL A 225 -2.93 -18.56 4.34
C VAL A 225 -2.22 -18.57 2.99
N ASP A 226 -2.86 -17.97 1.99
CA ASP A 226 -2.32 -17.83 0.64
C ASP A 226 -1.38 -16.61 0.55
N GLY A 227 -1.66 -15.56 1.34
CA GLY A 227 -0.85 -14.36 1.42
C GLY A 227 -1.10 -13.55 2.69
N ILE A 228 -0.24 -12.57 2.92
CA ILE A 228 -0.26 -11.74 4.14
C ILE A 228 -0.25 -10.26 3.76
N ILE A 229 -1.14 -9.48 4.37
CA ILE A 229 -1.05 -8.04 4.38
C ILE A 229 -0.39 -7.61 5.68
N TYR A 230 0.81 -7.03 5.57
CA TYR A 230 1.47 -6.39 6.70
C TYR A 230 1.10 -4.91 6.71
N HIS A 231 0.22 -4.54 7.64
CA HIS A 231 -0.26 -3.17 7.75
C HIS A 231 0.64 -2.34 8.66
N THR A 232 1.00 -1.14 8.22
CA THR A 232 1.65 -0.11 9.05
C THR A 232 0.96 1.23 8.89
N VAL A 233 1.17 2.11 9.85
CA VAL A 233 0.67 3.48 9.81
C VAL A 233 1.83 4.42 9.52
N GLN A 234 1.61 5.44 8.71
CA GLN A 234 2.62 6.43 8.40
C GLN A 234 3.26 7.01 9.67
N PHE A 235 4.58 7.04 9.70
CA PHE A 235 5.40 7.42 10.86
C PHE A 235 5.25 6.49 12.09
N CYS A 236 4.89 5.23 11.89
CA CYS A 236 4.91 4.22 12.94
C CYS A 236 6.23 3.43 12.91
N ASP A 237 7.25 3.88 13.66
CA ASP A 237 8.58 3.28 13.66
C ASP A 237 8.58 1.81 14.11
N ASN A 238 7.81 1.48 15.15
CA ASN A 238 7.78 0.14 15.72
C ASN A 238 7.42 -0.94 14.70
N TYR A 239 6.32 -0.74 13.97
CA TYR A 239 5.83 -1.73 13.01
C TYR A 239 6.56 -1.66 11.67
N SER A 240 7.10 -0.52 11.29
CA SER A 240 7.98 -0.40 10.13
C SER A 240 9.27 -1.19 10.33
N TYR A 241 9.82 -1.22 11.55
CA TYR A 241 10.98 -2.04 11.91
C TYR A 241 10.64 -3.54 11.91
N GLU A 242 9.51 -3.94 12.52
CA GLU A 242 9.06 -5.35 12.55
C GLU A 242 8.83 -5.91 11.14
N TYR A 243 8.31 -5.10 10.21
CA TYR A 243 8.10 -5.54 8.83
C TYR A 243 9.37 -6.07 8.17
N ALA A 244 10.48 -5.35 8.30
CA ALA A 244 11.75 -5.76 7.70
C ALA A 244 12.21 -7.13 8.20
N TRP A 245 11.98 -7.42 9.49
CA TRP A 245 12.26 -8.71 10.09
C TRP A 245 11.28 -9.79 9.61
N GLN A 246 9.97 -9.55 9.66
CA GLN A 246 8.95 -10.53 9.28
C GLN A 246 9.06 -10.91 7.80
N LYS A 247 9.39 -9.98 6.92
CA LYS A 247 9.60 -10.26 5.49
C LYS A 247 10.71 -11.28 5.23
N GLN A 248 11.72 -11.37 6.10
CA GLN A 248 12.79 -12.36 5.99
C GLN A 248 12.41 -13.75 6.54
N GLN A 249 11.48 -13.79 7.51
CA GLN A 249 11.10 -15.03 8.18
C GLN A 249 9.93 -15.75 7.48
N ILE A 250 9.02 -14.99 6.88
CA ILE A 250 7.79 -15.52 6.29
C ILE A 250 8.01 -15.75 4.80
N LYS A 251 7.76 -16.99 4.34
CA LYS A 251 7.92 -17.38 2.93
C LYS A 251 6.70 -17.09 2.06
N LYS A 252 5.57 -16.74 2.66
CA LYS A 252 4.34 -16.41 1.92
C LYS A 252 4.44 -15.03 1.26
N PRO A 253 3.76 -14.81 0.13
CA PRO A 253 3.63 -13.47 -0.45
C PRO A 253 3.16 -12.47 0.60
N MET A 254 3.83 -11.32 0.69
CA MET A 254 3.55 -10.32 1.71
C MET A 254 3.46 -8.91 1.11
N LEU A 255 2.28 -8.31 1.20
CA LEU A 255 2.06 -6.92 0.84
C LEU A 255 2.35 -6.00 2.03
N LEU A 256 3.27 -5.04 1.88
CA LEU A 256 3.36 -3.91 2.80
C LEU A 256 2.30 -2.87 2.44
N LEU A 257 1.36 -2.65 3.36
CA LEU A 257 0.30 -1.67 3.21
C LEU A 257 0.45 -0.56 4.26
N GLU A 258 0.92 0.60 3.85
CA GLU A 258 1.01 1.79 4.70
C GLU A 258 -0.22 2.69 4.51
N THR A 259 -0.89 3.03 5.61
CA THR A 259 -2.01 3.98 5.60
C THR A 259 -1.68 5.23 6.41
N ASP A 260 -2.29 6.34 6.01
CA ASP A 260 -2.21 7.61 6.75
C ASP A 260 -3.51 7.93 7.51
N TYR A 261 -4.45 7.00 7.55
CA TYR A 261 -5.78 7.18 8.17
C TYR A 261 -6.66 8.28 7.55
N THR A 262 -6.32 8.81 6.37
CA THR A 262 -7.20 9.74 5.66
C THR A 262 -8.13 9.01 4.69
N LYS A 263 -9.34 9.55 4.47
CA LYS A 263 -10.30 9.01 3.48
C LYS A 263 -9.77 9.10 2.04
N GLN A 264 -8.85 10.02 1.76
CA GLN A 264 -8.27 10.24 0.43
C GLN A 264 -7.39 9.08 -0.04
N SER A 265 -6.83 8.28 0.87
CA SER A 265 -5.95 7.15 0.54
C SER A 265 -6.69 5.89 0.10
N TYR A 266 -8.03 5.86 0.12
CA TYR A 266 -8.82 4.65 -0.17
C TYR A 266 -8.53 4.03 -1.54
N GLY A 267 -8.46 4.83 -2.61
CA GLY A 267 -8.18 4.33 -3.96
C GLY A 267 -6.81 3.67 -4.08
N GLN A 268 -5.80 4.22 -3.39
CA GLN A 268 -4.45 3.66 -3.35
C GLN A 268 -4.41 2.32 -2.59
N ILE A 269 -5.13 2.24 -1.48
CA ILE A 269 -5.27 1.00 -0.70
C ILE A 269 -5.93 -0.08 -1.55
N LEU A 270 -7.04 0.27 -2.23
CA LEU A 270 -7.77 -0.63 -3.12
C LEU A 270 -6.85 -1.20 -4.22
N THR A 271 -6.15 -0.34 -4.95
CA THR A 271 -5.24 -0.77 -6.04
C THR A 271 -4.15 -1.73 -5.53
N ARG A 272 -3.55 -1.45 -4.36
CA ARG A 272 -2.52 -2.32 -3.79
C ARG A 272 -3.07 -3.68 -3.35
N ILE A 273 -4.26 -3.70 -2.74
CA ILE A 273 -4.90 -4.96 -2.35
C ILE A 273 -5.31 -5.77 -3.58
N GLU A 274 -5.88 -5.14 -4.63
CA GLU A 274 -6.22 -5.81 -5.88
C GLU A 274 -4.98 -6.43 -6.54
N ALA A 275 -3.91 -5.67 -6.71
CA ALA A 275 -2.65 -6.15 -7.28
C ALA A 275 -2.06 -7.32 -6.47
N PHE A 276 -2.13 -7.24 -5.15
CA PHE A 276 -1.69 -8.32 -4.28
C PHE A 276 -2.52 -9.59 -4.49
N LEU A 277 -3.84 -9.48 -4.49
CA LEU A 277 -4.73 -10.61 -4.73
C LEU A 277 -4.55 -11.21 -6.12
N GLU A 278 -4.25 -10.41 -7.14
CA GLU A 278 -3.93 -10.87 -8.49
C GLU A 278 -2.61 -11.64 -8.55
N SER A 279 -1.63 -11.29 -7.71
CA SER A 279 -0.32 -11.95 -7.65
C SER A 279 -0.31 -13.28 -6.86
N LEU A 280 -1.39 -13.59 -6.12
CA LEU A 280 -1.44 -14.81 -5.34
C LEU A 280 -1.64 -16.06 -6.26
N PRO A 281 -0.96 -17.19 -5.99
CA PRO A 281 -0.97 -18.38 -6.85
C PRO A 281 -2.28 -19.18 -6.84
N VAL A 282 -3.37 -18.59 -6.40
CA VAL A 282 -4.68 -19.23 -6.35
C VAL A 282 -5.35 -19.17 -7.71
N LYS A 283 -5.67 -20.33 -8.29
CA LYS A 283 -6.42 -20.42 -9.54
C LYS A 283 -7.82 -19.84 -9.33
N ARG A 284 -8.01 -18.58 -9.72
CA ARG A 284 -9.36 -18.05 -9.90
C ARG A 284 -10.03 -18.86 -11.02
N VAL A 285 -11.12 -19.55 -10.72
CA VAL A 285 -11.97 -20.18 -11.74
C VAL A 285 -12.60 -19.02 -12.52
N ALA A 286 -11.97 -18.67 -13.63
CA ALA A 286 -12.53 -17.71 -14.56
C ALA A 286 -13.78 -18.35 -15.17
N GLU A 287 -14.95 -17.77 -14.95
CA GLU A 287 -16.14 -18.12 -15.69
C GLU A 287 -15.86 -17.88 -17.18
N LYS A 288 -15.68 -18.96 -17.92
CA LYS A 288 -15.55 -18.93 -19.38
C LYS A 288 -16.90 -18.54 -19.96
N LYS A 289 -17.09 -17.28 -20.31
CA LYS A 289 -18.13 -16.94 -21.31
C LYS A 289 -17.63 -17.39 -22.66
N SER A 290 -17.98 -18.61 -23.04
CA SER A 290 -17.79 -19.10 -24.39
C SER A 290 -18.79 -18.39 -25.32
N GLN A 291 -18.33 -17.35 -26.02
CA GLN A 291 -19.02 -16.87 -27.20
C GLN A 291 -18.43 -17.56 -28.42
N GLY A 292 -19.31 -18.15 -29.23
CA GLY A 292 -18.99 -18.95 -30.39
C GLY A 292 -18.17 -18.18 -31.44
N GLY A 293 -17.31 -18.94 -32.12
CA GLY A 293 -16.26 -18.51 -33.01
C GLY A 293 -16.63 -17.47 -34.07
N LYS A 294 -15.82 -16.41 -34.12
CA LYS A 294 -15.59 -15.60 -35.32
C LYS A 294 -14.14 -15.79 -35.78
N GLN A 295 -13.94 -15.84 -37.08
CA GLN A 295 -12.71 -16.26 -37.75
C GLN A 295 -11.58 -15.21 -37.71
N ASN A 296 -11.83 -13.97 -37.26
CA ASN A 296 -10.82 -12.93 -37.01
C ASN A 296 -11.07 -12.34 -35.65
N MET A 297 -10.33 -12.83 -34.65
CA MET A 297 -10.49 -12.40 -33.28
C MET A 297 -9.35 -11.45 -32.91
N TYR A 298 -9.67 -10.18 -32.68
CA TYR A 298 -8.79 -9.23 -32.04
C TYR A 298 -9.22 -9.04 -30.61
N VAL A 299 -8.24 -8.68 -29.77
CA VAL A 299 -8.46 -8.22 -28.40
C VAL A 299 -7.79 -6.86 -28.21
N MET A 300 -8.21 -6.15 -27.19
CA MET A 300 -7.67 -4.83 -26.90
C MET A 300 -7.28 -4.71 -25.44
N GLY A 301 -6.13 -4.11 -25.21
CA GLY A 301 -5.72 -3.58 -23.91
C GLY A 301 -5.71 -2.06 -23.94
N ILE A 302 -6.21 -1.43 -22.88
CA ILE A 302 -6.17 0.02 -22.73
C ILE A 302 -5.64 0.38 -21.35
N ASP A 303 -4.56 1.17 -21.33
CA ASP A 303 -3.92 1.69 -20.11
C ASP A 303 -4.24 3.17 -19.98
N SER A 304 -5.12 3.50 -19.02
CA SER A 304 -5.51 4.88 -18.74
C SER A 304 -4.69 5.43 -17.58
N GLY A 305 -3.50 5.90 -17.91
CA GLY A 305 -2.59 6.56 -16.98
C GLY A 305 -2.98 8.03 -16.68
N SER A 306 -2.28 8.65 -15.76
CA SER A 306 -2.51 10.05 -15.36
C SER A 306 -2.08 11.08 -16.39
N THR A 307 -1.14 10.75 -17.28
CA THR A 307 -0.56 11.64 -18.28
C THR A 307 -0.85 11.18 -19.70
N SER A 308 -0.78 9.89 -19.96
CA SER A 308 -1.11 9.27 -21.25
C SER A 308 -2.13 8.14 -21.08
N THR A 309 -2.94 7.96 -22.12
CA THR A 309 -3.82 6.79 -22.30
C THR A 309 -3.33 6.04 -23.52
N ASN A 310 -2.95 4.78 -23.31
CA ASN A 310 -2.29 3.96 -24.29
C ASN A 310 -3.22 2.79 -24.66
N ALA A 311 -3.29 2.45 -25.94
CA ALA A 311 -4.12 1.34 -26.40
C ALA A 311 -3.35 0.43 -27.35
N VAL A 312 -3.61 -0.88 -27.24
CA VAL A 312 -2.99 -1.93 -28.05
C VAL A 312 -4.07 -2.88 -28.55
N ILE A 313 -4.09 -3.14 -29.84
CA ILE A 313 -4.86 -4.22 -30.45
C ILE A 313 -3.92 -5.38 -30.76
N MET A 314 -4.32 -6.57 -30.36
CA MET A 314 -3.53 -7.79 -30.50
C MET A 314 -4.36 -8.88 -31.18
N ASP A 315 -3.72 -9.66 -32.07
CA ASP A 315 -4.33 -10.82 -32.71
C ASP A 315 -4.25 -12.09 -31.85
N GLN A 316 -4.88 -13.16 -32.31
CA GLN A 316 -4.87 -14.46 -31.63
C GLN A 316 -3.47 -15.10 -31.50
N ASN A 317 -2.52 -14.68 -32.33
CA ASN A 317 -1.13 -15.16 -32.33
C ASN A 317 -0.24 -14.31 -31.40
N ARG A 318 -0.82 -13.45 -30.57
CA ARG A 318 -0.14 -12.51 -29.68
C ARG A 318 0.69 -11.45 -30.40
N LYS A 319 0.41 -11.15 -31.67
CA LYS A 319 1.07 -10.09 -32.41
C LYS A 319 0.33 -8.78 -32.18
N ILE A 320 1.06 -7.72 -31.86
CA ILE A 320 0.52 -6.37 -31.84
C ILE A 320 0.20 -5.95 -33.26
N VAL A 321 -1.06 -5.63 -33.53
CA VAL A 321 -1.58 -5.20 -34.82
C VAL A 321 -1.48 -3.67 -34.94
N ALA A 322 -1.84 -2.99 -33.89
CA ALA A 322 -1.73 -1.54 -33.78
C ALA A 322 -1.58 -1.09 -32.32
N SER A 323 -0.93 0.03 -32.15
CA SER A 323 -0.81 0.75 -30.87
C SER A 323 -1.06 2.24 -31.05
N CYS A 324 -1.49 2.89 -29.98
CA CYS A 324 -1.48 4.36 -29.91
C CYS A 324 -1.24 4.86 -28.49
N VAL A 325 -0.69 6.06 -28.42
CA VAL A 325 -0.47 6.82 -27.19
C VAL A 325 -1.18 8.16 -27.38
N VAL A 326 -2.15 8.48 -26.51
CA VAL A 326 -2.84 9.77 -26.52
C VAL A 326 -2.68 10.45 -25.16
N ARG A 327 -2.65 11.78 -25.13
CA ARG A 327 -2.54 12.51 -23.87
C ARG A 327 -3.83 12.35 -23.05
N THR A 328 -3.70 11.99 -21.76
CA THR A 328 -4.84 11.95 -20.84
C THR A 328 -5.24 13.38 -20.47
N GLY A 329 -6.49 13.72 -20.73
CA GLY A 329 -7.09 14.98 -20.28
C GLY A 329 -7.65 14.88 -18.86
N ALA A 330 -8.46 15.88 -18.48
CA ALA A 330 -9.11 15.90 -17.16
C ALA A 330 -10.11 14.75 -16.93
N LYS A 331 -10.62 14.15 -18.01
CA LYS A 331 -11.58 13.06 -17.98
C LYS A 331 -10.99 11.80 -18.66
N SER A 332 -10.65 10.80 -17.88
CA SER A 332 -10.05 9.55 -18.35
C SER A 332 -10.92 8.82 -19.37
N GLY A 333 -12.25 8.78 -19.18
CA GLY A 333 -13.17 8.13 -20.11
C GLY A 333 -13.18 8.77 -21.52
N GLU A 334 -13.06 10.10 -21.63
CA GLU A 334 -12.98 10.77 -22.94
C GLU A 334 -11.65 10.46 -23.65
N SER A 335 -10.55 10.42 -22.89
CA SER A 335 -9.24 10.06 -23.44
C SER A 335 -9.19 8.59 -23.87
N ALA A 336 -9.82 7.70 -23.10
CA ALA A 336 -9.97 6.30 -23.47
C ALA A 336 -10.78 6.12 -24.77
N GLN A 337 -11.85 6.90 -24.97
CA GLN A 337 -12.64 6.88 -26.18
C GLN A 337 -11.84 7.36 -27.42
N LYS A 338 -11.00 8.39 -27.23
CA LYS A 338 -10.08 8.85 -28.28
C LYS A 338 -9.04 7.79 -28.63
N ALA A 339 -8.46 7.14 -27.62
CA ALA A 339 -7.50 6.05 -27.82
C ALA A 339 -8.13 4.87 -28.57
N LEU A 340 -9.36 4.50 -28.20
CA LEU A 340 -10.14 3.47 -28.90
C LEU A 340 -10.31 3.82 -30.39
N GLN A 341 -10.78 5.01 -30.71
CA GLN A 341 -10.99 5.44 -32.10
C GLN A 341 -9.69 5.45 -32.90
N GLU A 342 -8.62 5.98 -32.31
CA GLU A 342 -7.31 6.07 -32.97
C GLU A 342 -6.70 4.69 -33.23
N VAL A 343 -6.74 3.77 -32.26
CA VAL A 343 -6.14 2.46 -32.43
C VAL A 343 -6.94 1.57 -33.40
N LEU A 344 -8.28 1.67 -33.41
CA LEU A 344 -9.13 1.01 -34.40
C LEU A 344 -8.83 1.49 -35.83
N LYS A 345 -8.69 2.82 -36.00
CA LYS A 345 -8.30 3.41 -37.28
C LYS A 345 -6.95 2.90 -37.78
N ARG A 346 -5.94 2.83 -36.87
CA ARG A 346 -4.60 2.32 -37.22
C ARG A 346 -4.61 0.84 -37.56
N ALA A 347 -5.45 0.05 -36.88
CA ALA A 347 -5.61 -1.37 -37.14
C ALA A 347 -6.44 -1.67 -38.41
N GLY A 348 -7.19 -0.68 -38.93
CA GLY A 348 -8.13 -0.88 -40.05
C GLY A 348 -9.31 -1.79 -39.69
N CYS A 349 -9.73 -1.82 -38.43
CA CYS A 349 -10.82 -2.65 -37.92
C CYS A 349 -11.87 -1.82 -37.18
N THR A 350 -13.01 -2.45 -36.89
CA THR A 350 -14.15 -1.85 -36.18
C THR A 350 -14.23 -2.35 -34.73
N ARG A 351 -15.10 -1.75 -33.90
CA ARG A 351 -15.30 -2.19 -32.51
C ARG A 351 -15.82 -3.63 -32.43
N GLU A 352 -16.63 -4.05 -33.42
CA GLU A 352 -17.25 -5.38 -33.53
C GLU A 352 -16.21 -6.48 -33.79
N ASP A 353 -15.04 -6.12 -34.33
CA ASP A 353 -13.93 -7.06 -34.56
C ASP A 353 -13.13 -7.34 -33.29
N ILE A 354 -13.35 -6.55 -32.20
CA ILE A 354 -12.70 -6.71 -30.90
C ILE A 354 -13.57 -7.59 -29.99
N SER A 355 -13.08 -8.77 -29.67
CA SER A 355 -13.79 -9.76 -28.85
C SER A 355 -13.80 -9.45 -27.36
N TRP A 356 -12.73 -8.86 -26.85
CA TRP A 356 -12.58 -8.53 -25.42
C TRP A 356 -11.69 -7.33 -25.22
N ILE A 357 -12.08 -6.45 -24.30
CA ILE A 357 -11.29 -5.26 -23.90
C ILE A 357 -10.98 -5.34 -22.41
N VAL A 358 -9.69 -5.29 -22.08
CA VAL A 358 -9.22 -5.15 -20.69
C VAL A 358 -8.67 -3.74 -20.48
N SER A 359 -9.13 -3.08 -19.45
CA SER A 359 -8.60 -1.79 -19.02
C SER A 359 -7.65 -1.93 -17.82
N THR A 360 -6.64 -1.06 -17.79
CA THR A 360 -5.65 -0.94 -16.72
C THR A 360 -5.30 0.51 -16.45
N GLY A 361 -4.39 0.77 -15.53
CA GLY A 361 -3.99 2.12 -15.13
C GLY A 361 -4.89 2.72 -14.06
N TYR A 362 -4.55 3.93 -13.62
CA TYR A 362 -5.29 4.65 -12.58
C TYR A 362 -6.76 4.92 -12.95
N GLY A 363 -7.02 5.22 -14.23
CA GLY A 363 -8.36 5.49 -14.76
C GLY A 363 -9.17 4.26 -15.16
N ARG A 364 -8.68 3.03 -14.95
CA ARG A 364 -9.28 1.78 -15.46
C ARG A 364 -10.77 1.63 -15.14
N VAL A 365 -11.19 2.02 -13.94
CA VAL A 365 -12.59 1.88 -13.50
C VAL A 365 -13.55 2.86 -14.17
N SER A 366 -13.03 3.89 -14.84
CA SER A 366 -13.81 4.93 -15.52
C SER A 366 -13.99 4.67 -17.01
N ILE A 367 -13.66 3.48 -17.51
CA ILE A 367 -13.75 3.11 -18.93
C ILE A 367 -14.99 2.23 -19.14
N PRO A 368 -16.12 2.80 -19.62
CA PRO A 368 -17.39 2.09 -19.63
C PRO A 368 -17.51 0.99 -20.68
N PHE A 369 -16.62 0.96 -21.67
CA PHE A 369 -16.61 -0.03 -22.74
C PHE A 369 -15.62 -1.18 -22.52
N ALA A 370 -14.89 -1.19 -21.41
CA ALA A 370 -14.03 -2.31 -21.03
C ALA A 370 -14.86 -3.44 -20.41
N ASP A 371 -14.54 -4.67 -20.82
CA ASP A 371 -15.19 -5.88 -20.33
C ASP A 371 -14.66 -6.30 -18.94
N GLU A 372 -13.39 -5.94 -18.66
CA GLU A 372 -12.71 -6.29 -17.40
C GLU A 372 -11.66 -5.23 -17.04
N ASN A 373 -11.43 -5.09 -15.73
CA ASN A 373 -10.37 -4.25 -15.18
C ASN A 373 -9.31 -5.12 -14.52
N VAL A 374 -8.03 -4.91 -14.87
CA VAL A 374 -6.87 -5.56 -14.26
C VAL A 374 -5.92 -4.48 -13.77
N THR A 375 -5.23 -4.71 -12.66
CA THR A 375 -4.31 -3.69 -12.12
C THR A 375 -3.11 -3.46 -13.04
N GLU A 376 -2.59 -2.25 -12.99
CA GLU A 376 -1.41 -1.86 -13.75
C GLU A 376 -0.17 -2.68 -13.38
N ILE A 377 -0.06 -3.13 -12.14
CA ILE A 377 1.03 -3.97 -11.66
C ILE A 377 1.05 -5.30 -12.44
N SER A 378 -0.09 -5.99 -12.50
CA SER A 378 -0.24 -7.25 -13.22
C SER A 378 -0.05 -7.07 -14.73
N CYS A 379 -0.58 -5.97 -15.28
CA CYS A 379 -0.45 -5.68 -16.71
C CYS A 379 0.99 -5.34 -17.11
N HIS A 380 1.69 -4.48 -16.36
CA HIS A 380 3.12 -4.21 -16.61
C HIS A 380 3.98 -5.46 -16.48
N GLY A 381 3.73 -6.32 -15.47
CA GLY A 381 4.42 -7.59 -15.33
C GLY A 381 4.28 -8.46 -16.56
N LYS A 382 3.03 -8.67 -17.02
CA LYS A 382 2.75 -9.53 -18.18
C LYS A 382 3.23 -8.93 -19.50
N GLY A 383 3.10 -7.62 -19.67
CA GLY A 383 3.58 -6.91 -20.84
C GLY A 383 5.11 -6.91 -20.94
N ALA A 384 5.80 -6.66 -19.84
CA ALA A 384 7.26 -6.69 -19.80
C ALA A 384 7.81 -8.09 -20.15
N HIS A 385 7.23 -9.15 -19.58
CA HIS A 385 7.61 -10.53 -19.89
C HIS A 385 7.34 -10.91 -21.36
N TYR A 386 6.32 -10.30 -21.99
CA TYR A 386 6.06 -10.47 -23.43
C TYR A 386 7.19 -9.88 -24.29
N PHE A 387 7.69 -8.68 -23.94
CA PHE A 387 8.79 -8.04 -24.68
C PHE A 387 10.16 -8.67 -24.37
N ASN A 388 10.38 -9.10 -23.15
CA ASN A 388 11.58 -9.79 -22.73
C ASN A 388 11.29 -10.88 -21.70
N PRO A 389 11.23 -12.16 -22.09
CA PRO A 389 10.96 -13.28 -21.20
C PRO A 389 12.00 -13.48 -20.08
N ALA A 390 13.20 -12.93 -20.25
CA ALA A 390 14.26 -13.01 -19.24
C ALA A 390 14.08 -11.98 -18.11
N VAL A 391 13.19 -10.97 -18.27
CA VAL A 391 13.02 -9.92 -17.26
C VAL A 391 12.58 -10.49 -15.90
N ARG A 392 13.22 -9.98 -14.84
CA ARG A 392 12.90 -10.31 -13.44
C ARG A 392 12.53 -9.11 -12.63
N THR A 393 13.06 -7.93 -12.96
CA THR A 393 12.78 -6.69 -12.24
C THR A 393 12.40 -5.58 -13.21
N ILE A 394 11.23 -4.97 -12.98
CA ILE A 394 10.70 -3.88 -13.80
C ILE A 394 10.71 -2.60 -12.97
N LEU A 395 11.18 -1.52 -13.58
CA LEU A 395 11.03 -0.16 -13.09
C LEU A 395 10.09 0.59 -14.04
N ASP A 396 8.88 0.86 -13.60
CA ASP A 396 7.94 1.71 -14.32
C ASP A 396 7.95 3.12 -13.74
N ILE A 397 8.24 4.12 -14.57
CA ILE A 397 8.17 5.54 -14.17
C ILE A 397 7.18 6.25 -15.08
N GLY A 398 5.99 6.48 -14.51
CA GLY A 398 4.91 7.21 -15.13
C GLY A 398 4.98 8.71 -14.91
N GLY A 399 3.89 9.40 -15.26
CA GLY A 399 3.77 10.85 -15.06
C GLY A 399 3.63 11.26 -13.60
N GLN A 400 2.93 10.49 -12.77
CA GLN A 400 2.62 10.86 -11.36
C GLN A 400 3.08 9.84 -10.34
N ASP A 401 3.45 8.66 -10.75
CA ASP A 401 3.86 7.56 -9.90
C ASP A 401 5.08 6.84 -10.47
N SER A 402 5.69 6.01 -9.64
CA SER A 402 6.72 5.07 -10.04
C SER A 402 6.52 3.74 -9.34
N LYS A 403 6.84 2.65 -10.03
CA LYS A 403 6.63 1.28 -9.54
C LYS A 403 7.87 0.44 -9.77
N ALA A 404 8.16 -0.41 -8.80
CA ALA A 404 9.10 -1.52 -8.95
C ALA A 404 8.30 -2.82 -8.87
N ILE A 405 8.48 -3.70 -9.82
CA ILE A 405 7.74 -4.97 -9.92
C ILE A 405 8.75 -6.11 -10.07
N ARG A 406 8.55 -7.16 -9.28
CA ARG A 406 9.35 -8.37 -9.32
C ARG A 406 8.59 -9.50 -10.00
N LEU A 407 9.23 -10.23 -10.90
CA LEU A 407 8.66 -11.39 -11.59
C LEU A 407 9.42 -12.67 -11.24
N ASN A 408 8.69 -13.80 -11.31
CA ASN A 408 9.30 -15.12 -11.39
C ASN A 408 9.65 -15.48 -12.86
N GLU A 409 10.19 -16.69 -13.07
CA GLU A 409 10.56 -17.19 -14.41
C GLU A 409 9.34 -17.33 -15.35
N ALA A 410 8.14 -17.51 -14.82
CA ALA A 410 6.91 -17.60 -15.59
C ALA A 410 6.32 -16.22 -15.95
N GLY A 411 6.96 -15.11 -15.55
CA GLY A 411 6.46 -13.76 -15.76
C GLY A 411 5.31 -13.37 -14.84
N GLU A 412 5.14 -14.08 -13.72
CA GLU A 412 4.14 -13.75 -12.71
C GLU A 412 4.71 -12.80 -11.67
N VAL A 413 3.91 -11.84 -11.24
CA VAL A 413 4.29 -10.86 -10.21
C VAL A 413 4.43 -11.56 -8.86
N THR A 414 5.60 -11.45 -8.24
CA THR A 414 5.91 -12.02 -6.92
C THR A 414 5.99 -10.97 -5.82
N ASP A 415 6.36 -9.74 -6.16
CA ASP A 415 6.42 -8.61 -5.24
C ASP A 415 6.32 -7.30 -6.02
N PHE A 416 5.86 -6.24 -5.37
CA PHE A 416 5.85 -4.91 -5.95
C PHE A 416 5.92 -3.81 -4.90
N ALA A 417 6.42 -2.64 -5.31
CA ALA A 417 6.43 -1.43 -4.50
C ALA A 417 6.04 -0.24 -5.37
N MET A 418 5.31 0.72 -4.81
CA MET A 418 4.82 1.91 -5.51
C MET A 418 5.16 3.18 -4.74
N ASN A 419 5.48 4.22 -5.50
CA ASN A 419 5.51 5.61 -5.04
C ASN A 419 4.46 6.41 -5.81
N ASP A 420 3.33 6.67 -5.19
CA ASP A 420 2.16 7.35 -5.74
C ASP A 420 1.72 8.57 -4.89
N LYS A 421 2.51 8.89 -3.85
CA LYS A 421 2.25 10.02 -2.95
C LYS A 421 3.20 11.20 -3.16
N CYS A 422 4.34 10.97 -3.82
CA CYS A 422 5.38 11.98 -3.97
C CYS A 422 5.74 12.14 -5.43
N ALA A 423 5.61 13.35 -5.97
CA ALA A 423 5.97 13.67 -7.35
C ALA A 423 7.48 13.52 -7.62
N ALA A 424 8.33 13.63 -6.59
CA ALA A 424 9.77 13.41 -6.74
C ALA A 424 10.06 11.99 -7.22
N GLY A 425 10.74 11.86 -8.35
CA GLY A 425 11.00 10.57 -8.99
C GLY A 425 9.95 10.16 -10.03
N THR A 426 9.18 11.09 -10.57
CA THR A 426 8.16 10.87 -11.60
C THR A 426 8.34 11.80 -12.80
N GLY A 427 7.60 11.57 -13.88
CA GLY A 427 7.65 12.42 -15.08
C GLY A 427 7.26 13.87 -14.82
N ARG A 428 6.30 14.13 -13.91
CA ARG A 428 5.92 15.52 -13.55
C ARG A 428 7.04 16.29 -12.88
N PHE A 429 7.86 15.61 -12.11
CA PHE A 429 9.04 16.25 -11.53
C PHE A 429 10.03 16.68 -12.62
N LEU A 430 10.26 15.81 -13.63
CA LEU A 430 11.07 16.16 -14.79
C LEU A 430 10.46 17.32 -15.58
N GLU A 431 9.15 17.32 -15.83
CA GLU A 431 8.48 18.42 -16.54
C GLU A 431 8.64 19.78 -15.85
N MET A 432 8.52 19.78 -14.51
CA MET A 432 8.71 20.98 -13.71
C MET A 432 10.14 21.53 -13.85
N ILE A 433 11.13 20.66 -13.67
CA ILE A 433 12.54 21.07 -13.75
C ILE A 433 12.95 21.44 -15.18
N ALA A 434 12.46 20.73 -16.20
CA ALA A 434 12.72 21.09 -17.61
C ALA A 434 12.27 22.53 -17.90
N ARG A 435 11.07 22.92 -17.41
CA ARG A 435 10.58 24.31 -17.53
C ARG A 435 11.50 25.32 -16.81
N THR A 436 11.94 25.00 -15.60
CA THR A 436 12.86 25.85 -14.82
C THR A 436 14.20 26.04 -15.53
N LEU A 437 14.68 25.01 -16.24
CA LEU A 437 15.90 25.05 -17.06
C LEU A 437 15.67 25.63 -18.47
N GLU A 438 14.41 25.95 -18.84
CA GLU A 438 14.01 26.39 -20.19
C GLU A 438 14.37 25.32 -21.26
N LEU A 439 14.14 24.04 -20.93
CA LEU A 439 14.34 22.90 -21.82
C LEU A 439 12.99 22.22 -22.10
N SER A 440 12.85 21.62 -23.26
CA SER A 440 11.78 20.65 -23.52
C SER A 440 12.09 19.31 -22.83
N MET A 441 11.07 18.46 -22.67
CA MET A 441 11.27 17.10 -22.12
C MET A 441 12.22 16.25 -22.98
N ASP A 442 12.21 16.45 -24.30
CA ASP A 442 13.07 15.70 -25.22
C ASP A 442 14.52 16.20 -25.18
N GLU A 443 14.76 17.45 -24.80
CA GLU A 443 16.10 18.03 -24.67
C GLU A 443 16.74 17.70 -23.32
N LEU A 444 15.97 17.52 -22.27
CA LEU A 444 16.49 17.35 -20.90
C LEU A 444 17.47 16.17 -20.78
N GLY A 445 17.11 15.01 -21.33
CA GLY A 445 17.95 13.81 -21.29
C GLY A 445 19.27 13.97 -22.06
N PRO A 446 19.26 14.35 -23.35
CA PRO A 446 20.48 14.63 -24.11
C PRO A 446 21.36 15.72 -23.47
N THR A 447 20.76 16.75 -22.87
CA THR A 447 21.50 17.78 -22.13
C THR A 447 22.21 17.20 -20.92
N ALA A 448 21.54 16.37 -20.11
CA ALA A 448 22.12 15.71 -18.95
C ALA A 448 23.32 14.81 -19.32
N LEU A 449 23.33 14.23 -20.52
CA LEU A 449 24.46 13.40 -21.00
C LEU A 449 25.73 14.21 -21.27
N GLN A 450 25.64 15.53 -21.40
CA GLN A 450 26.77 16.44 -21.65
C GLN A 450 27.40 16.98 -20.36
N SER A 451 26.94 16.55 -19.21
CA SER A 451 27.43 16.99 -17.90
C SER A 451 28.92 16.71 -17.74
N THR A 452 29.62 17.64 -17.16
CA THR A 452 31.05 17.59 -16.84
C THR A 452 31.33 17.66 -15.34
N GLU A 453 30.38 18.13 -14.54
CA GLU A 453 30.46 18.21 -13.07
C GLU A 453 29.40 17.34 -12.41
N ASP A 454 29.77 16.59 -11.39
CA ASP A 454 28.86 15.79 -10.58
C ASP A 454 28.17 16.70 -9.53
N LEU A 455 27.01 17.26 -9.89
CA LEU A 455 26.17 17.98 -8.94
C LEU A 455 25.23 17.02 -8.22
N GLU A 456 25.12 17.17 -6.91
CA GLU A 456 24.16 16.44 -6.09
C GLU A 456 22.98 17.35 -5.77
N ILE A 457 21.77 16.93 -6.13
CA ILE A 457 20.51 17.57 -5.71
C ILE A 457 20.07 16.87 -4.44
N THR A 458 20.12 17.60 -3.33
CA THR A 458 19.89 17.04 -1.98
C THR A 458 18.43 16.99 -1.60
N SER A 459 17.62 17.87 -2.17
CA SER A 459 16.22 18.02 -1.81
C SER A 459 15.36 16.87 -2.32
N MET A 460 14.75 16.16 -1.37
CA MET A 460 13.86 15.02 -1.65
C MET A 460 12.44 15.44 -2.06
N CYS A 461 12.04 16.65 -1.74
CA CYS A 461 10.72 17.22 -2.08
C CYS A 461 10.84 18.02 -3.37
N SER A 462 9.89 17.86 -4.30
CA SER A 462 9.87 18.56 -5.59
C SER A 462 9.94 20.09 -5.45
N VAL A 463 9.24 20.66 -4.46
CA VAL A 463 9.23 22.11 -4.22
C VAL A 463 10.61 22.63 -3.77
N PHE A 464 11.27 21.92 -2.87
CA PHE A 464 12.60 22.30 -2.41
C PHE A 464 13.67 22.03 -3.48
N ALA A 465 13.53 20.98 -4.28
CA ALA A 465 14.41 20.71 -5.40
C ALA A 465 14.34 21.79 -6.47
N GLU A 466 13.15 22.35 -6.75
CA GLU A 466 13.01 23.49 -7.65
C GLU A 466 13.75 24.72 -7.12
N SER A 467 13.62 25.02 -5.81
CA SER A 467 14.36 26.12 -5.18
C SER A 467 15.88 25.91 -5.21
N GLU A 468 16.33 24.65 -5.03
CA GLU A 468 17.73 24.28 -5.12
C GLU A 468 18.27 24.47 -6.54
N VAL A 469 17.50 24.06 -7.57
CA VAL A 469 17.83 24.28 -8.99
C VAL A 469 17.93 25.78 -9.32
N ILE A 470 17.00 26.60 -8.85
CA ILE A 470 17.05 28.05 -9.02
C ILE A 470 18.34 28.62 -8.39
N SER A 471 18.71 28.14 -7.20
CA SER A 471 19.94 28.57 -6.53
C SER A 471 21.20 28.15 -7.32
N LEU A 472 21.22 26.95 -7.92
CA LEU A 472 22.32 26.49 -8.76
C LEU A 472 22.45 27.36 -10.02
N ILE A 473 21.33 27.72 -10.67
CA ILE A 473 21.31 28.65 -11.81
C ILE A 473 21.87 30.01 -11.41
N ALA A 474 21.44 30.54 -10.26
CA ALA A 474 21.92 31.82 -9.72
C ALA A 474 23.44 31.80 -9.42
N ASN A 475 23.98 30.63 -9.09
CA ASN A 475 25.41 30.39 -8.87
C ASN A 475 26.17 30.03 -10.16
N ASN A 476 25.61 30.30 -11.34
CA ASN A 476 26.19 30.07 -12.65
C ASN A 476 26.64 28.60 -12.90
N LYS A 477 25.92 27.62 -12.33
CA LYS A 477 26.11 26.23 -12.71
C LYS A 477 25.52 25.95 -14.08
N GLU A 478 26.21 25.12 -14.85
CA GLU A 478 25.82 24.79 -16.23
C GLU A 478 24.54 23.95 -16.29
N LYS A 479 23.66 24.23 -17.27
CA LYS A 479 22.41 23.48 -17.46
C LYS A 479 22.62 21.94 -17.55
N PRO A 480 23.65 21.42 -18.27
CA PRO A 480 23.93 19.98 -18.32
C PRO A 480 24.18 19.36 -16.94
N ASP A 481 24.94 20.05 -16.08
CA ASP A 481 25.30 19.52 -14.77
C ASP A 481 24.09 19.48 -13.84
N ILE A 482 23.24 20.52 -13.89
CA ILE A 482 21.98 20.54 -13.14
C ILE A 482 21.03 19.44 -13.64
N ALA A 483 20.89 19.29 -14.96
CA ALA A 483 20.04 18.25 -15.57
C ALA A 483 20.50 16.84 -15.17
N ASN A 484 21.81 16.59 -15.15
CA ASN A 484 22.37 15.33 -14.69
C ASN A 484 22.11 15.08 -13.19
N GLY A 485 22.29 16.10 -12.34
CA GLY A 485 21.97 16.03 -10.91
C GLY A 485 20.52 15.62 -10.67
N ILE A 486 19.57 16.14 -11.45
CA ILE A 486 18.14 15.75 -11.39
C ILE A 486 17.95 14.28 -11.83
N CYS A 487 18.56 13.86 -12.94
CA CYS A 487 18.48 12.46 -13.37
C CYS A 487 19.00 11.49 -12.30
N ARG A 488 20.09 11.84 -11.61
CA ARG A 488 20.64 11.08 -10.49
C ARG A 488 19.73 11.07 -9.26
N ALA A 489 19.07 12.18 -8.95
CA ALA A 489 18.08 12.25 -7.86
C ALA A 489 16.90 11.30 -8.11
N ILE A 490 16.40 11.23 -9.36
CA ILE A 490 15.38 10.25 -9.77
C ILE A 490 15.90 8.82 -9.65
N ALA A 491 17.12 8.55 -10.13
CA ALA A 491 17.74 7.24 -10.04
C ALA A 491 17.89 6.77 -8.59
N ASN A 492 18.24 7.64 -7.66
CA ASN A 492 18.32 7.33 -6.23
C ASN A 492 16.95 6.95 -5.65
N LYS A 493 15.87 7.64 -6.05
CA LYS A 493 14.50 7.28 -5.67
C LYS A 493 14.08 5.94 -6.25
N ALA A 494 14.32 5.73 -7.54
CA ALA A 494 14.03 4.48 -8.23
C ALA A 494 14.77 3.30 -7.59
N TYR A 495 16.05 3.47 -7.28
CA TYR A 495 16.85 2.45 -6.60
C TYR A 495 16.32 2.10 -5.22
N SER A 496 15.88 3.08 -4.45
CA SER A 496 15.25 2.85 -3.16
C SER A 496 13.95 2.03 -3.29
N LEU A 497 13.20 2.25 -4.37
CA LEU A 497 11.99 1.50 -4.67
C LEU A 497 12.31 0.06 -5.11
N LEU A 498 13.30 -0.10 -6.01
CA LEU A 498 13.78 -1.40 -6.49
C LEU A 498 14.30 -2.27 -5.34
N LYS A 499 15.03 -1.69 -4.38
CA LYS A 499 15.52 -2.41 -3.20
C LYS A 499 14.40 -3.03 -2.36
N ARG A 500 13.20 -2.45 -2.35
CA ARG A 500 12.06 -2.99 -1.58
C ARG A 500 11.58 -4.33 -2.13
N VAL A 501 11.65 -4.51 -3.45
CA VAL A 501 11.23 -5.75 -4.12
C VAL A 501 12.40 -6.73 -4.34
N GLY A 502 13.62 -6.28 -4.10
CA GLY A 502 14.86 -7.01 -4.38
C GLY A 502 15.33 -6.81 -5.81
N LEU A 503 16.66 -6.77 -5.98
CA LEU A 503 17.32 -6.58 -7.26
C LEU A 503 17.67 -7.95 -7.87
N GLU A 504 17.06 -8.28 -9.01
CA GLU A 504 17.39 -9.48 -9.80
C GLU A 504 17.42 -9.10 -11.28
N ALA A 505 18.53 -9.42 -11.93
CA ALA A 505 18.65 -9.28 -13.38
C ALA A 505 17.77 -10.34 -14.07
N GLU A 506 17.21 -10.08 -15.21
CA GLU A 506 17.32 -8.94 -16.09
C GLU A 506 16.36 -7.80 -15.68
N PHE A 507 16.83 -6.56 -15.90
CA PHE A 507 16.06 -5.36 -15.58
C PHE A 507 15.42 -4.77 -16.83
N MET A 508 14.19 -4.26 -16.68
CA MET A 508 13.48 -3.53 -17.73
C MET A 508 12.95 -2.20 -17.17
N MET A 509 13.07 -1.14 -17.97
CA MET A 509 12.41 0.13 -17.64
C MET A 509 11.25 0.39 -18.60
N THR A 510 10.09 0.84 -18.05
CA THR A 510 8.85 1.12 -18.76
C THR A 510 8.31 2.50 -18.38
N GLY A 511 7.25 2.92 -19.07
CA GLY A 511 6.64 4.24 -18.88
C GLY A 511 7.33 5.34 -19.68
N GLY A 512 6.73 6.54 -19.67
CA GLY A 512 7.20 7.66 -20.49
C GLY A 512 8.61 8.15 -20.17
N VAL A 513 9.06 7.99 -18.91
CA VAL A 513 10.40 8.42 -18.48
C VAL A 513 11.51 7.49 -19.02
N ALA A 514 11.18 6.26 -19.44
CA ALA A 514 12.13 5.35 -20.09
C ALA A 514 12.67 5.91 -21.44
N LYS A 515 12.02 6.91 -22.02
CA LYS A 515 12.49 7.63 -23.19
C LYS A 515 13.59 8.68 -22.90
N ASN A 516 13.84 8.99 -21.63
CA ASN A 516 14.86 9.96 -21.23
C ASN A 516 16.22 9.28 -21.02
N PRO A 517 17.19 9.48 -21.94
CA PRO A 517 18.48 8.77 -21.87
C PRO A 517 19.33 9.18 -20.67
N GLY A 518 19.18 10.38 -20.13
CA GLY A 518 19.86 10.82 -18.92
C GLY A 518 19.40 10.06 -17.68
N VAL A 519 18.07 9.84 -17.53
CA VAL A 519 17.52 9.06 -16.42
C VAL A 519 17.90 7.58 -16.58
N VAL A 520 17.81 7.03 -17.80
CA VAL A 520 18.19 5.64 -18.06
C VAL A 520 19.64 5.40 -17.64
N ARG A 521 20.58 6.24 -18.12
CA ARG A 521 22.00 6.16 -17.73
C ARG A 521 22.17 6.24 -16.21
N ALA A 522 21.55 7.19 -15.55
CA ALA A 522 21.68 7.39 -14.11
C ALA A 522 21.14 6.17 -13.31
N VAL A 523 20.06 5.53 -13.77
CA VAL A 523 19.54 4.31 -13.15
C VAL A 523 20.48 3.13 -13.39
N GLU A 524 20.99 2.93 -14.62
CA GLU A 524 21.97 1.89 -14.95
C GLU A 524 23.23 1.99 -14.07
N GLU A 525 23.79 3.19 -13.95
CA GLU A 525 24.94 3.46 -13.07
C GLU A 525 24.62 3.09 -11.62
N ARG A 526 23.39 3.39 -11.16
CA ARG A 526 22.99 3.16 -9.78
C ARG A 526 22.73 1.69 -9.44
N ILE A 527 22.17 0.93 -10.38
CA ILE A 527 21.93 -0.52 -10.22
C ILE A 527 23.14 -1.37 -10.64
N GLN A 528 24.16 -0.75 -11.27
CA GLN A 528 25.33 -1.41 -11.85
C GLN A 528 24.96 -2.52 -12.84
N ASN A 529 23.93 -2.29 -13.64
CA ASN A 529 23.42 -3.21 -14.64
C ASN A 529 22.76 -2.44 -15.78
N LYS A 530 22.55 -3.12 -16.93
CA LYS A 530 21.84 -2.55 -18.06
C LYS A 530 20.33 -2.69 -17.92
N LEU A 531 19.62 -1.72 -18.50
CA LEU A 531 18.16 -1.72 -18.59
C LEU A 531 17.73 -2.12 -20.01
N TYR A 532 16.89 -3.13 -20.11
CA TYR A 532 16.18 -3.38 -21.35
C TYR A 532 15.06 -2.33 -21.50
N ILE A 533 14.98 -1.69 -22.65
CA ILE A 533 13.94 -0.73 -23.01
C ILE A 533 13.41 -1.15 -24.38
N CYS A 534 12.11 -1.45 -24.49
CA CYS A 534 11.49 -1.75 -25.78
C CYS A 534 11.26 -0.46 -26.58
N ASP A 535 10.98 -0.59 -27.87
CA ASP A 535 10.81 0.54 -28.79
C ASP A 535 9.72 1.53 -28.33
N GLU A 536 8.64 1.00 -27.76
CA GLU A 536 7.50 1.79 -27.22
C GLU A 536 7.28 1.46 -25.73
N PRO A 537 8.09 2.00 -24.79
CA PRO A 537 8.01 1.64 -23.38
C PRO A 537 6.70 2.07 -22.69
N GLU A 538 5.93 2.97 -23.31
CA GLU A 538 4.64 3.46 -22.79
C GLU A 538 3.51 2.45 -23.00
N ILE A 539 3.58 1.56 -24.01
CA ILE A 539 2.49 0.63 -24.29
C ILE A 539 2.58 -0.69 -23.53
N VAL A 540 3.60 -0.88 -22.70
CA VAL A 540 3.83 -2.15 -21.98
C VAL A 540 2.63 -2.52 -21.10
N GLY A 541 2.04 -1.58 -20.38
CA GLY A 541 0.83 -1.78 -19.58
C GLY A 541 -0.37 -2.20 -20.44
N ALA A 542 -0.61 -1.48 -21.55
CA ALA A 542 -1.70 -1.80 -22.49
C ALA A 542 -1.47 -3.15 -23.19
N THR A 543 -0.22 -3.52 -23.49
CA THR A 543 0.13 -4.84 -24.04
C THR A 543 -0.20 -5.95 -23.05
N GLY A 544 0.14 -5.78 -21.79
CA GLY A 544 -0.23 -6.72 -20.74
C GLY A 544 -1.75 -6.87 -20.57
N ALA A 545 -2.49 -5.77 -20.64
CA ALA A 545 -3.96 -5.79 -20.63
C ALA A 545 -4.53 -6.55 -21.83
N ALA A 546 -3.97 -6.36 -23.05
CA ALA A 546 -4.36 -7.12 -24.23
C ALA A 546 -4.08 -8.63 -24.08
N LEU A 547 -2.96 -9.01 -23.45
CA LEU A 547 -2.66 -10.41 -23.15
C LEU A 547 -3.62 -11.02 -22.12
N TYR A 548 -4.11 -10.25 -21.16
CA TYR A 548 -5.19 -10.69 -20.26
C TYR A 548 -6.50 -10.90 -21.05
N ALA A 549 -6.86 -9.96 -21.91
CA ALA A 549 -8.03 -10.07 -22.79
C ALA A 549 -7.97 -11.34 -23.65
N LEU A 550 -6.82 -11.64 -24.24
CA LEU A 550 -6.60 -12.83 -25.06
C LEU A 550 -6.78 -14.13 -24.23
N GLY A 551 -6.32 -14.15 -23.00
CA GLY A 551 -6.51 -15.27 -22.08
C GLY A 551 -7.99 -15.57 -21.77
N ARG A 552 -8.88 -14.58 -21.84
CA ARG A 552 -10.33 -14.73 -21.68
C ARG A 552 -11.02 -15.37 -22.88
N CYS A 553 -10.45 -15.19 -24.05
CA CYS A 553 -11.01 -15.74 -25.31
C CYS A 553 -10.62 -17.21 -25.56
N GLY A 554 -9.86 -17.85 -24.70
CA GLY A 554 -9.61 -19.31 -24.75
C GLY A 554 -8.62 -19.76 -25.84
N THR A 555 -7.68 -18.92 -26.24
CA THR A 555 -6.63 -19.26 -27.21
C THR A 555 -5.52 -20.14 -26.62
N ALA A 556 -4.97 -21.05 -27.43
CA ALA A 556 -3.96 -22.04 -27.07
C ALA A 556 -2.64 -21.45 -26.50
N PRO A 557 -1.83 -22.25 -25.78
CA PRO A 557 -0.53 -21.80 -25.27
C PRO A 557 0.41 -21.40 -26.42
N ALA A 558 1.30 -20.43 -26.13
CA ALA A 558 2.22 -19.85 -27.10
C ALA A 558 3.09 -20.89 -27.81
N PRO A 559 3.44 -20.66 -29.09
CA PRO A 559 4.57 -21.34 -29.68
C PRO A 559 5.86 -20.93 -28.94
N ASP A 560 6.70 -21.92 -28.67
CA ASP A 560 8.02 -21.77 -28.06
C ASP A 560 8.90 -20.87 -28.95
N ARG A 561 9.21 -19.68 -28.49
CA ARG A 561 10.09 -18.72 -29.19
C ARG A 561 11.57 -18.87 -28.82
N SER A 562 11.96 -19.99 -28.23
CA SER A 562 13.37 -20.24 -27.88
C SER A 562 14.32 -20.35 -29.09
N ALA A 563 13.81 -20.34 -30.33
CA ALA A 563 14.59 -20.55 -31.54
C ALA A 563 15.00 -19.27 -32.30
N ASP A 564 14.53 -18.07 -31.92
CA ASP A 564 14.69 -16.85 -32.76
C ASP A 564 15.67 -15.80 -32.20
N LEU A 565 16.45 -16.15 -31.18
CA LEU A 565 17.42 -15.24 -30.56
C LEU A 565 18.88 -15.44 -31.04
N SER A 566 19.13 -16.36 -32.00
CA SER A 566 20.47 -16.63 -32.49
C SER A 566 20.96 -15.74 -33.66
N ASP A 567 20.08 -14.94 -34.28
CA ASP A 567 20.40 -14.11 -35.43
C ASP A 567 19.99 -12.64 -35.22
N ARG A 568 20.69 -11.92 -34.35
CA ARG A 568 20.78 -10.45 -34.39
C ARG A 568 22.18 -9.99 -34.07
N PRO A 569 22.76 -9.07 -34.90
CA PRO A 569 24.12 -8.60 -34.81
C PRO A 569 24.40 -7.75 -33.54
#